data_9e837727dc5c334f6a8da6e46303949d
#
_entry.id   9e837727dc5c334f6a8da6e46303949d
#
_cell.length_a   1.000
_cell.length_b   1.000
_cell.length_c   1.000
_cell.angle_alpha   90.00
_cell.angle_beta   90.00
_cell.angle_gamma   90.00
#
_symmetry.space_group_name_H-M   'P 1'
#
loop_
_entity.id
_entity.type
_entity.pdbx_description
1 polymer ?
#
loop_
_entity_poly.entity_id
_entity_poly.type
_entity_poly.pdbx_seq_one_letter_code
_entity_poly.pdbx_strand_id
1 'polypeptide(L)'
;MSTTRTDTVQTAAHKETDYVTFYVGDVLMGIDINSVDEINRHVEVTPVPHAPPFVCGVFNLRGDVVTAVDLHVILGIPQEDNETTRTVIVRSRNEQIGLRVSRIADVVTVRSDAVDPVPPNFGSSDARFFRGVFKMETELLNLLDVDAALSVGDPKKN
;
A
#
# COMPACT_ATOMS: atom_id res chain seq x y z
N MET A 1 -7.13 12.12 37.82
CA MET A 1 -7.39 12.55 36.89
C MET A 1 -6.52 13.35 36.16
N SER A 2 -5.67 13.96 36.64
CA SER A 2 -4.73 14.67 35.91
C SER A 2 -3.91 13.81 35.02
N THR A 3 -3.82 12.54 35.31
CA THR A 3 -3.12 11.69 34.42
C THR A 3 -3.76 11.65 33.09
N THR A 4 -5.04 11.75 33.01
CA THR A 4 -5.74 11.71 31.74
C THR A 4 -5.28 12.79 30.80
N ARG A 5 -5.05 13.97 31.33
CA ARG A 5 -4.63 15.05 30.53
C ARG A 5 -3.24 14.83 29.99
N THR A 6 -2.36 14.31 30.79
CA THR A 6 -1.01 14.02 30.36
C THR A 6 -1.04 12.94 29.28
N ASP A 7 -1.86 11.93 29.49
CA ASP A 7 -1.96 10.86 28.51
C ASP A 7 -2.46 11.37 27.18
N THR A 8 -3.38 12.31 27.20
CA THR A 8 -3.91 12.87 25.97
C THR A 8 -2.81 13.55 25.15
N VAL A 9 -1.97 14.29 25.82
CA VAL A 9 -0.87 14.96 25.14
C VAL A 9 0.09 13.94 24.54
N GLN A 10 0.42 12.90 25.32
CA GLN A 10 1.30 11.87 24.82
C GLN A 10 0.69 11.10 23.67
N THR A 11 -0.60 10.84 23.73
CA THR A 11 -1.29 10.14 22.68
C THR A 11 -1.24 10.92 21.36
N ALA A 12 -1.37 12.24 21.45
CA ALA A 12 -1.27 13.06 20.26
C ALA A 12 0.11 12.99 19.65
N ALA A 13 1.15 12.88 20.48
CA ALA A 13 2.54 12.81 20.02
C ALA A 13 2.90 11.41 19.52
N HIS A 14 2.23 10.38 20.05
CA HIS A 14 2.59 8.99 19.76
C HIS A 14 1.38 8.22 19.22
N LYS A 15 0.80 8.74 18.17
CA LYS A 15 -0.33 8.08 17.55
C LYS A 15 0.09 6.73 17.01
N GLU A 16 -0.77 5.74 17.18
CA GLU A 16 -0.56 4.41 16.63
C GLU A 16 -1.46 4.19 15.44
N THR A 17 -0.93 3.55 14.41
CA THR A 17 -1.69 3.22 13.21
C THR A 17 -1.44 1.76 12.88
N ASP A 18 -2.51 1.05 12.56
CA ASP A 18 -2.39 -0.33 12.10
C ASP A 18 -2.20 -0.32 10.59
N TYR A 19 -1.27 -1.16 10.14
CA TYR A 19 -0.98 -1.30 8.73
C TYR A 19 -1.25 -2.72 8.29
N VAL A 20 -1.97 -2.84 7.18
CA VAL A 20 -2.07 -4.12 6.48
C VAL A 20 -0.77 -4.27 5.72
N THR A 21 -0.06 -5.39 5.95
CA THR A 21 1.24 -5.57 5.32
C THR A 21 1.19 -6.68 4.28
N PHE A 22 2.04 -6.56 3.29
CA PHE A 22 2.11 -7.51 2.19
C PHE A 22 3.48 -7.39 1.53
N TYR A 23 3.80 -8.38 0.73
CA TYR A 23 5.05 -8.36 -0.04
C TYR A 23 4.77 -8.05 -1.50
N VAL A 24 5.63 -7.23 -2.08
CA VAL A 24 5.71 -7.05 -3.52
C VAL A 24 7.11 -7.53 -3.88
N GLY A 25 7.20 -8.68 -4.55
CA GLY A 25 8.47 -9.36 -4.68
C GLY A 25 8.99 -9.68 -3.29
N ASP A 26 10.19 -9.23 -2.99
CA ASP A 26 10.79 -9.47 -1.67
C ASP A 26 10.68 -8.28 -0.73
N VAL A 27 9.94 -7.26 -1.10
CA VAL A 27 9.86 -6.03 -0.33
C VAL A 27 8.58 -6.01 0.50
N LEU A 28 8.72 -5.82 1.80
CA LEU A 28 7.58 -5.74 2.72
C LEU A 28 7.05 -4.32 2.74
N MET A 29 5.76 -4.20 2.52
CA MET A 29 5.09 -2.90 2.47
C MET A 29 3.87 -2.90 3.35
N GLY A 30 3.45 -1.72 3.77
CA GLY A 30 2.24 -1.57 4.56
C GLY A 30 1.39 -0.42 4.08
N ILE A 31 0.09 -0.59 4.19
CA ILE A 31 -0.90 0.43 3.87
C ILE A 31 -1.75 0.64 5.12
N ASP A 32 -2.04 1.90 5.43
CA ASP A 32 -2.93 2.24 6.53
C ASP A 32 -4.20 1.42 6.41
N ILE A 33 -4.56 0.71 7.47
CA ILE A 33 -5.71 -0.19 7.44
C ILE A 33 -7.00 0.56 7.10
N ASN A 34 -7.06 1.84 7.39
CA ASN A 34 -8.24 2.65 7.09
C ASN A 34 -8.42 2.89 5.60
N SER A 35 -7.38 2.65 4.80
CA SER A 35 -7.46 2.77 3.36
C SER A 35 -7.80 1.45 2.68
N VAL A 36 -7.87 0.36 3.43
CA VAL A 36 -8.11 -0.97 2.86
C VAL A 36 -9.57 -1.35 3.07
N ASP A 37 -10.28 -1.63 1.98
CA ASP A 37 -11.67 -2.09 2.08
C ASP A 37 -11.76 -3.59 2.24
N GLU A 38 -10.94 -4.35 1.50
CA GLU A 38 -10.96 -5.81 1.62
C GLU A 38 -9.77 -6.39 0.88
N ILE A 39 -9.55 -7.69 1.07
CA ILE A 39 -8.48 -8.42 0.40
C ILE A 39 -9.11 -9.62 -0.28
N ASN A 40 -8.90 -9.74 -1.59
CA ASN A 40 -9.47 -10.82 -2.38
C ASN A 40 -8.40 -11.79 -2.82
N ARG A 41 -8.74 -13.08 -2.80
CA ARG A 41 -7.80 -14.12 -3.19
C ARG A 41 -7.65 -14.23 -4.70
N HIS A 42 -8.75 -14.12 -5.40
CA HIS A 42 -8.75 -14.30 -6.85
C HIS A 42 -9.68 -13.30 -7.47
N VAL A 43 -9.19 -12.65 -8.51
CA VAL A 43 -9.96 -11.66 -9.23
C VAL A 43 -9.76 -11.91 -10.71
N GLU A 44 -10.86 -12.05 -11.44
CA GLU A 44 -10.77 -12.21 -12.89
C GLU A 44 -10.72 -10.85 -13.54
N VAL A 45 -9.59 -10.54 -14.12
CA VAL A 45 -9.32 -9.22 -14.67
C VAL A 45 -9.48 -9.25 -16.17
N THR A 46 -10.21 -8.28 -16.71
CA THR A 46 -10.35 -8.09 -18.17
C THR A 46 -9.40 -6.99 -18.59
N PRO A 47 -8.45 -7.27 -19.49
CA PRO A 47 -7.51 -6.25 -19.93
C PRO A 47 -8.21 -5.08 -20.62
N VAL A 48 -7.67 -3.89 -20.45
CA VAL A 48 -8.18 -2.69 -21.11
C VAL A 48 -7.19 -2.30 -22.20
N PRO A 49 -7.64 -2.21 -23.48
CA PRO A 49 -6.73 -1.83 -24.56
C PRO A 49 -6.13 -0.46 -24.33
N HIS A 50 -4.83 -0.36 -24.62
CA HIS A 50 -4.10 0.91 -24.55
C HIS A 50 -3.97 1.48 -23.14
N ALA A 51 -4.22 0.67 -22.10
CA ALA A 51 -4.01 1.11 -20.74
C ALA A 51 -2.52 1.21 -20.42
N PRO A 52 -2.13 2.03 -19.44
CA PRO A 52 -0.73 2.08 -19.01
C PRO A 52 -0.22 0.70 -18.54
N PRO A 53 1.08 0.45 -18.61
CA PRO A 53 1.62 -0.87 -18.26
C PRO A 53 1.28 -1.33 -16.85
N PHE A 54 1.09 -0.41 -15.90
CA PHE A 54 0.79 -0.81 -14.53
C PHE A 54 -0.68 -1.20 -14.32
N VAL A 55 -1.53 -0.98 -15.31
CA VAL A 55 -2.94 -1.38 -15.22
C VAL A 55 -3.10 -2.80 -15.73
N CYS A 56 -3.54 -3.71 -14.85
CA CYS A 56 -3.82 -5.09 -15.25
C CYS A 56 -5.08 -5.15 -16.10
N GLY A 57 -6.06 -4.32 -15.77
CA GLY A 57 -7.35 -4.32 -16.40
C GLY A 57 -8.42 -3.94 -15.40
N VAL A 58 -9.64 -4.41 -15.63
CA VAL A 58 -10.76 -4.12 -14.73
C VAL A 58 -11.42 -5.41 -14.31
N PHE A 59 -12.10 -5.38 -13.18
CA PHE A 59 -12.85 -6.53 -12.69
C PHE A 59 -14.13 -6.04 -12.03
N ASN A 60 -15.07 -6.95 -11.87
CA ASN A 60 -16.34 -6.64 -11.25
C ASN A 60 -16.27 -6.95 -9.76
N LEU A 61 -16.61 -5.96 -8.93
CA LEU A 61 -16.65 -6.12 -7.49
C LEU A 61 -18.04 -5.71 -7.03
N ARG A 62 -18.89 -6.70 -6.80
CA ARG A 62 -20.26 -6.48 -6.31
C ARG A 62 -21.03 -5.50 -7.20
N GLY A 63 -20.90 -5.63 -8.50
CA GLY A 63 -21.62 -4.80 -9.44
C GLY A 63 -20.88 -3.55 -9.90
N ASP A 64 -19.78 -3.22 -9.24
CA ASP A 64 -18.96 -2.06 -9.63
C ASP A 64 -17.75 -2.51 -10.42
N VAL A 65 -17.37 -1.71 -11.40
CA VAL A 65 -16.16 -1.99 -12.17
C VAL A 65 -14.99 -1.31 -11.49
N VAL A 66 -13.98 -2.11 -11.13
CA VAL A 66 -12.82 -1.63 -10.38
C VAL A 66 -11.56 -1.87 -11.21
N THR A 67 -10.66 -0.91 -11.22
CA THR A 67 -9.39 -1.04 -11.93
C THR A 67 -8.40 -1.81 -11.07
N ALA A 68 -7.73 -2.79 -11.69
CA ALA A 68 -6.67 -3.55 -11.03
C ALA A 68 -5.32 -3.03 -11.49
N VAL A 69 -4.43 -2.83 -10.55
CA VAL A 69 -3.13 -2.22 -10.78
C VAL A 69 -2.03 -3.14 -10.24
N ASP A 70 -0.95 -3.28 -11.00
CA ASP A 70 0.22 -4.04 -10.56
C ASP A 70 1.19 -3.12 -9.83
N LEU A 71 1.26 -3.28 -8.51
CA LEU A 71 2.19 -2.46 -7.72
C LEU A 71 3.63 -2.69 -8.13
N HIS A 72 3.97 -3.92 -8.51
CA HIS A 72 5.36 -4.19 -8.88
C HIS A 72 5.78 -3.39 -10.11
N VAL A 73 4.86 -3.11 -11.02
CA VAL A 73 5.18 -2.28 -12.18
C VAL A 73 5.41 -0.83 -11.76
N ILE A 74 4.52 -0.31 -10.91
CA ILE A 74 4.65 1.07 -10.42
C ILE A 74 5.96 1.26 -9.69
N LEU A 75 6.33 0.28 -8.85
CA LEU A 75 7.49 0.42 -7.97
C LEU A 75 8.78 -0.11 -8.58
N GLY A 76 8.72 -0.72 -9.75
CA GLY A 76 9.90 -1.27 -10.39
C GLY A 76 10.47 -2.48 -9.67
N ILE A 77 9.63 -3.27 -9.03
CA ILE A 77 10.06 -4.44 -8.26
C ILE A 77 9.62 -5.70 -9.00
N PRO A 78 10.54 -6.62 -9.31
CA PRO A 78 10.16 -7.85 -10.01
C PRO A 78 9.20 -8.70 -9.19
N GLN A 79 8.22 -9.28 -9.85
CA GLN A 79 7.23 -10.11 -9.21
C GLN A 79 6.61 -11.04 -10.23
N GLU A 80 6.28 -12.25 -9.82
CA GLU A 80 5.56 -13.21 -10.66
C GLU A 80 4.28 -13.63 -9.96
N ASP A 81 3.23 -13.80 -10.74
CA ASP A 81 1.97 -14.29 -10.21
C ASP A 81 2.11 -15.74 -9.79
N ASN A 82 1.51 -16.09 -8.67
CA ASN A 82 1.50 -17.46 -8.20
C ASN A 82 0.31 -17.65 -7.28
N GLU A 83 0.28 -18.76 -6.56
CA GLU A 83 -0.85 -19.10 -5.71
C GLU A 83 -1.05 -18.14 -4.56
N THR A 84 -0.03 -17.41 -4.16
CA THR A 84 -0.14 -16.47 -3.04
C THR A 84 -0.56 -15.08 -3.47
N THR A 85 -0.61 -14.81 -4.78
CA THR A 85 -0.98 -13.50 -5.28
C THR A 85 -2.37 -13.11 -4.78
N ARG A 86 -2.49 -11.87 -4.33
CA ARG A 86 -3.74 -11.34 -3.78
C ARG A 86 -4.02 -9.98 -4.35
N THR A 87 -5.27 -9.54 -4.24
CA THR A 87 -5.66 -8.19 -4.63
C THR A 87 -6.16 -7.47 -3.39
N VAL A 88 -5.48 -6.39 -3.03
CA VAL A 88 -5.87 -5.55 -1.91
C VAL A 88 -6.73 -4.43 -2.47
N ILE A 89 -7.99 -4.37 -2.05
CA ILE A 89 -8.90 -3.33 -2.53
C ILE A 89 -8.72 -2.13 -1.62
N VAL A 90 -8.26 -1.04 -2.19
CA VAL A 90 -8.00 0.19 -1.42
C VAL A 90 -8.91 1.30 -1.93
N ARG A 91 -9.08 2.31 -1.08
CA ARG A 91 -9.84 3.49 -1.46
C ARG A 91 -8.87 4.65 -1.60
N SER A 92 -8.87 5.25 -2.77
CA SER A 92 -8.01 6.39 -3.06
C SER A 92 -8.85 7.43 -3.78
N ARG A 93 -8.93 8.62 -3.22
CA ARG A 93 -9.69 9.73 -3.82
C ARG A 93 -11.13 9.32 -4.16
N ASN A 94 -11.76 8.64 -3.22
CA ASN A 94 -13.15 8.18 -3.33
C ASN A 94 -13.38 7.11 -4.39
N GLU A 95 -12.33 6.49 -4.87
CA GLU A 95 -12.45 5.38 -5.81
C GLU A 95 -11.84 4.13 -5.22
N GLN A 96 -12.42 2.98 -5.56
CA GLN A 96 -11.83 1.71 -5.19
C GLN A 96 -10.86 1.27 -6.27
N ILE A 97 -9.69 0.84 -5.86
CA ILE A 97 -8.64 0.35 -6.76
C ILE A 97 -8.15 -0.98 -6.21
N GLY A 98 -7.93 -1.95 -7.08
CA GLY A 98 -7.37 -3.23 -6.66
C GLY A 98 -5.86 -3.24 -6.88
N LEU A 99 -5.10 -3.48 -5.82
CA LEU A 99 -3.64 -3.54 -5.91
C LEU A 99 -3.22 -5.00 -5.88
N ARG A 100 -2.56 -5.46 -6.94
CA ARG A 100 -2.05 -6.83 -6.97
C ARG A 100 -0.73 -6.88 -6.24
N VAL A 101 -0.64 -7.81 -5.31
CA VAL A 101 0.55 -7.98 -4.47
C VAL A 101 0.96 -9.45 -4.46
N SER A 102 2.20 -9.73 -4.08
CA SER A 102 2.72 -11.10 -4.12
C SER A 102 2.10 -11.99 -3.07
N ARG A 103 1.96 -11.48 -1.85
CA ARG A 103 1.33 -12.23 -0.76
C ARG A 103 1.06 -11.30 0.41
N ILE A 104 0.11 -11.70 1.23
CA ILE A 104 -0.30 -10.92 2.39
C ILE A 104 0.52 -11.36 3.61
N ALA A 105 0.84 -10.41 4.47
CA ALA A 105 1.51 -10.67 5.74
C ALA A 105 0.62 -10.19 6.88
N ASP A 106 1.19 -9.95 8.04
CA ASP A 106 0.44 -9.63 9.25
C ASP A 106 0.05 -8.16 9.33
N VAL A 107 -0.96 -7.86 10.13
CA VAL A 107 -1.26 -6.46 10.49
C VAL A 107 -0.24 -6.04 11.52
N VAL A 108 0.38 -4.88 11.31
CA VAL A 108 1.43 -4.38 12.18
C VAL A 108 1.01 -3.01 12.71
N THR A 109 1.10 -2.83 14.02
CA THR A 109 0.82 -1.54 14.64
C THR A 109 2.10 -0.74 14.73
N VAL A 110 2.07 0.48 14.20
CA VAL A 110 3.25 1.35 14.12
C VAL A 110 2.97 2.65 14.84
N ARG A 111 3.87 3.04 15.76
CA ARG A 111 3.78 4.33 16.43
C ARG A 111 4.38 5.40 15.51
N SER A 112 3.75 6.56 15.49
CA SER A 112 4.21 7.63 14.61
C SER A 112 5.64 8.06 14.93
N ASP A 113 6.06 7.97 16.19
CA ASP A 113 7.41 8.37 16.57
C ASP A 113 8.47 7.30 16.23
N ALA A 114 8.04 6.14 15.74
CA ALA A 114 8.96 5.08 15.33
C ALA A 114 9.16 5.02 13.83
N VAL A 115 8.57 5.94 13.08
CA VAL A 115 8.70 5.96 11.62
C VAL A 115 9.94 6.78 11.25
N ASP A 116 10.83 6.18 10.49
CA ASP A 116 12.05 6.83 10.03
C ASP A 116 11.88 7.31 8.58
N PRO A 117 12.67 8.30 8.17
CA PRO A 117 12.60 8.74 6.77
C PRO A 117 13.07 7.65 5.82
N VAL A 118 12.60 7.72 4.58
CA VAL A 118 12.98 6.75 3.56
C VAL A 118 14.47 6.94 3.27
N PRO A 119 15.26 5.84 3.25
CA PRO A 119 16.69 5.95 2.95
C PRO A 119 16.93 6.51 1.56
N PRO A 120 17.99 7.31 1.37
CA PRO A 120 18.25 7.94 0.07
C PRO A 120 18.52 6.93 -1.06
N ASN A 121 19.05 5.77 -0.75
CA ASN A 121 19.34 4.76 -1.77
C ASN A 121 18.33 3.64 -1.77
N PHE A 122 17.07 3.97 -1.65
CA PHE A 122 16.02 3.00 -1.48
C PHE A 122 15.70 2.29 -2.80
N GLY A 123 16.46 1.29 -3.14
CA GLY A 123 16.23 0.45 -4.30
C GLY A 123 15.93 1.23 -5.57
N SER A 124 15.15 0.64 -6.46
CA SER A 124 14.75 1.28 -7.70
C SER A 124 13.43 2.03 -7.55
N SER A 125 12.78 1.92 -6.41
CA SER A 125 11.49 2.56 -6.18
C SER A 125 11.65 4.04 -5.92
N ASP A 126 10.66 4.80 -6.32
CA ASP A 126 10.66 6.23 -6.07
C ASP A 126 10.31 6.47 -4.60
N ALA A 127 11.20 7.18 -3.89
CA ALA A 127 11.03 7.42 -2.46
C ALA A 127 9.76 8.19 -2.14
N ARG A 128 9.24 8.98 -3.08
CA ARG A 128 8.03 9.76 -2.81
C ARG A 128 6.77 8.89 -2.72
N PHE A 129 6.84 7.62 -3.11
CA PHE A 129 5.71 6.71 -2.95
C PHE A 129 5.56 6.23 -1.51
N PHE A 130 6.52 6.52 -0.66
CA PHE A 130 6.54 6.02 0.71
C PHE A 130 6.54 7.15 1.71
N ARG A 131 5.81 6.96 2.80
CA ARG A 131 5.77 7.93 3.90
C ARG A 131 6.98 7.81 4.80
N GLY A 132 7.57 6.62 4.86
CA GLY A 132 8.71 6.35 5.70
C GLY A 132 8.90 4.87 5.86
N VAL A 133 9.76 4.48 6.76
CA VAL A 133 10.02 3.07 7.04
C VAL A 133 9.94 2.82 8.53
N PHE A 134 9.56 1.60 8.87
CA PHE A 134 9.50 1.15 10.26
C PHE A 134 10.40 -0.07 10.41
N LYS A 135 11.36 0.01 11.31
CA LYS A 135 12.31 -1.09 11.52
C LYS A 135 11.66 -2.19 12.34
N MET A 136 11.60 -3.36 11.76
CA MET A 136 11.14 -4.54 12.45
C MET A 136 12.37 -5.38 12.82
N GLU A 137 12.13 -6.48 13.50
CA GLU A 137 13.25 -7.28 13.99
C GLU A 137 14.20 -7.76 12.89
N THR A 138 13.67 -8.22 11.78
CA THR A 138 14.47 -8.81 10.73
C THR A 138 14.38 -8.09 9.39
N GLU A 139 13.50 -7.10 9.27
CA GLU A 139 13.35 -6.43 7.98
C GLU A 139 12.72 -5.05 8.17
N LEU A 140 12.71 -4.28 7.11
CA LEU A 140 12.09 -2.97 7.11
C LEU A 140 10.67 -3.07 6.55
N LEU A 141 9.74 -2.42 7.24
CA LEU A 141 8.40 -2.25 6.71
C LEU A 141 8.33 -0.89 6.02
N ASN A 142 8.03 -0.89 4.74
CA ASN A 142 7.98 0.32 3.94
C ASN A 142 6.55 0.81 3.88
N LEU A 143 6.29 2.00 4.41
CA LEU A 143 4.93 2.52 4.55
C LEU A 143 4.53 3.23 3.26
N LEU A 144 3.66 2.59 2.50
CA LEU A 144 3.26 3.06 1.18
C LEU A 144 2.22 4.17 1.29
N ASP A 145 2.41 5.22 0.51
CA ASP A 145 1.41 6.25 0.33
C ASP A 145 0.63 5.89 -0.93
N VAL A 146 -0.57 5.36 -0.73
CA VAL A 146 -1.38 4.84 -1.83
C VAL A 146 -1.69 5.92 -2.86
N ASP A 147 -2.07 7.10 -2.38
CA ASP A 147 -2.41 8.19 -3.30
C ASP A 147 -1.22 8.61 -4.14
N ALA A 148 -0.05 8.68 -3.52
CA ALA A 148 1.16 9.04 -4.25
C ALA A 148 1.52 7.98 -5.29
N ALA A 149 1.43 6.71 -4.91
CA ALA A 149 1.76 5.62 -5.83
C ALA A 149 0.80 5.58 -7.01
N LEU A 150 -0.49 5.80 -6.76
CA LEU A 150 -1.48 5.74 -7.81
C LEU A 150 -1.53 7.00 -8.69
N SER A 151 -0.84 8.04 -8.29
CA SER A 151 -0.81 9.26 -9.09
C SER A 151 0.16 9.17 -10.27
N VAL A 152 0.91 8.08 -10.36
CA VAL A 152 1.96 7.94 -11.38
C VAL A 152 1.41 8.07 -12.80
N GLY A 153 0.17 7.67 -13.03
CA GLY A 153 -0.43 7.78 -14.35
C GLY A 153 -1.36 8.96 -14.52
N ASP A 154 -1.40 9.86 -13.55
CA ASP A 154 -2.31 10.99 -13.56
C ASP A 154 -1.66 12.16 -14.30
N PRO A 155 -2.18 12.56 -15.46
CA PRO A 155 -1.56 13.66 -16.21
C PRO A 155 -1.55 14.98 -15.48
N LYS A 156 -2.44 15.14 -14.52
CA LYS A 156 -2.48 16.39 -13.75
C LYS A 156 -1.34 16.50 -12.76
N LYS A 157 -0.66 15.40 -12.49
CA LYS A 157 0.43 15.39 -11.52
C LYS A 157 1.78 15.61 -12.14
N ASN A 158 1.86 15.70 -13.43
CA ASN A 158 3.15 15.91 -14.12
C ASN A 158 3.59 17.36 -14.20
#